data_ef0b87a31f55d05324248cf1ff527125
#
_entry.id   ef0b87a31f55d05324248cf1ff527125
#
_cell.length_a   1.000
_cell.length_b   1.000
_cell.length_c   1.000
_cell.angle_alpha   90.00
_cell.angle_beta   90.00
_cell.angle_gamma   90.00
#
_symmetry.space_group_name_H-M   'P 1'
#
loop_
_entity.id
_entity.type
_entity.pdbx_description
1 polymer ?
#
loop_
_entity_poly.entity_id
_entity_poly.type
_entity_poly.pdbx_seq_one_letter_code
_entity_poly.pdbx_strand_id
1 'polypeptide(L)'
;MEVVEDEIESKKKVLESALNKDKTGVIVLIAKVNDEVVGTISFGPCSEAIRQCTNDKFSNVGELGSLFILPKYQDKGIGSTLIEEMISYLEKRGIKEFCLDSGYKDAQKRWCRKFGNPYKIVKDYWAPGIDNMVWLCKI
;
A
#
# COMPACT_ATOMS: atom_id res chain seq x y z
N MET A 1 -9.71 16.45 10.56
CA MET A 1 -9.50 15.70 9.30
C MET A 1 -8.83 16.54 8.22
N GLU A 2 -9.36 17.74 7.97
CA GLU A 2 -8.79 18.61 6.95
C GLU A 2 -7.33 18.98 7.23
N VAL A 3 -7.00 19.29 8.48
CA VAL A 3 -5.62 19.61 8.87
C VAL A 3 -4.67 18.45 8.60
N VAL A 4 -5.12 17.21 8.84
CA VAL A 4 -4.33 16.02 8.59
C VAL A 4 -4.10 15.84 7.08
N GLU A 5 -5.12 16.08 6.27
CA GLU A 5 -5.02 15.99 4.81
C GLU A 5 -4.04 17.03 4.25
N ASP A 6 -4.10 18.25 4.75
CA ASP A 6 -3.17 19.31 4.34
C ASP A 6 -1.73 18.94 4.67
N GLU A 7 -1.50 18.35 5.84
CA GLU A 7 -0.18 17.90 6.23
C GLU A 7 0.32 16.75 5.35
N ILE A 8 -0.55 15.82 4.98
CA ILE A 8 -0.20 14.73 4.07
C ILE A 8 0.25 15.31 2.73
N GLU A 9 -0.50 16.26 2.17
CA GLU A 9 -0.16 16.88 0.90
C GLU A 9 1.21 17.56 0.93
N SER A 10 1.49 18.35 1.96
CA SER A 10 2.75 19.09 2.04
C SER A 10 3.95 18.18 2.27
N LYS A 11 3.80 17.13 3.08
CA LYS A 11 4.89 16.23 3.43
C LYS A 11 5.18 15.22 2.34
N LYS A 12 4.17 14.73 1.62
CA LYS A 12 4.41 13.78 0.53
C LYS A 12 5.29 14.36 -0.57
N LYS A 13 5.15 15.64 -0.89
CA LYS A 13 5.96 16.29 -1.91
C LYS A 13 7.44 16.27 -1.55
N VAL A 14 7.76 16.56 -0.29
CA VAL A 14 9.13 16.53 0.20
C VAL A 14 9.69 15.11 0.15
N LEU A 15 8.91 14.14 0.60
CA LEU A 15 9.33 12.75 0.64
C LEU A 15 9.53 12.16 -0.76
N GLU A 16 8.59 12.41 -1.67
CA GLU A 16 8.71 11.96 -3.06
C GLU A 16 10.00 12.47 -3.69
N SER A 17 10.31 13.74 -3.50
CA SER A 17 11.53 14.35 -4.04
C SER A 17 12.78 13.66 -3.48
N ALA A 18 12.80 13.33 -2.19
CA ALA A 18 13.92 12.66 -1.56
C ALA A 18 14.09 11.22 -2.04
N LEU A 19 12.97 10.49 -2.14
CA LEU A 19 12.99 9.06 -2.47
C LEU A 19 13.18 8.79 -3.97
N ASN A 20 12.82 9.72 -4.84
CA ASN A 20 13.07 9.58 -6.27
C ASN A 20 14.57 9.50 -6.59
N LYS A 21 15.41 9.85 -5.66
CA LYS A 21 16.85 9.71 -5.78
C LYS A 21 17.35 8.35 -5.32
N ASP A 22 16.50 7.56 -4.68
CA ASP A 22 16.84 6.23 -4.23
C ASP A 22 16.75 5.26 -5.40
N LYS A 23 17.83 4.50 -5.59
CA LYS A 23 17.94 3.54 -6.68
C LYS A 23 17.17 2.23 -6.45
N THR A 24 16.54 2.06 -5.28
CA THR A 24 15.79 0.85 -4.95
C THR A 24 14.46 0.74 -5.71
N GLY A 25 13.96 1.86 -6.25
CA GLY A 25 12.65 1.91 -6.88
C GLY A 25 11.49 1.90 -5.90
N VAL A 26 11.75 2.11 -4.61
CA VAL A 26 10.70 2.15 -3.58
C VAL A 26 10.28 3.60 -3.33
N ILE A 27 8.98 3.84 -3.28
CA ILE A 27 8.39 5.13 -2.97
C ILE A 27 7.65 4.97 -1.65
N VAL A 28 7.84 5.89 -0.72
CA VAL A 28 7.12 5.90 0.55
C VAL A 28 6.45 7.26 0.72
N LEU A 29 5.16 7.25 1.03
CA LEU A 29 4.43 8.45 1.44
C LEU A 29 4.23 8.38 2.95
N ILE A 30 4.35 9.52 3.61
CA ILE A 30 4.11 9.61 5.04
C ILE A 30 3.02 10.63 5.34
N ALA A 31 2.30 10.37 6.42
CA ALA A 31 1.34 11.32 6.99
C ALA A 31 1.95 11.84 8.29
N LYS A 32 1.89 13.16 8.48
CA LYS A 32 2.38 13.80 9.70
C LYS A 32 1.30 14.65 10.33
N VAL A 33 1.27 14.64 11.64
CA VAL A 33 0.45 15.55 12.44
C VAL A 33 1.38 16.18 13.46
N ASN A 34 1.50 17.53 13.46
CA ASN A 34 2.39 18.27 14.37
C ASN A 34 3.81 17.71 14.37
N ASP A 35 4.36 17.47 13.17
CA ASP A 35 5.71 16.94 12.96
C ASP A 35 5.93 15.49 13.41
N GLU A 36 4.88 14.82 13.88
CA GLU A 36 4.93 13.41 14.21
C GLU A 36 4.48 12.57 12.99
N VAL A 37 5.26 11.56 12.62
CA VAL A 37 4.85 10.63 11.58
C VAL A 37 3.79 9.69 12.16
N VAL A 38 2.58 9.75 11.62
CA VAL A 38 1.44 8.98 12.13
C VAL A 38 0.99 7.87 11.18
N GLY A 39 1.46 7.90 9.94
CA GLY A 39 1.12 6.86 8.97
C GLY A 39 2.11 6.81 7.83
N THR A 40 2.19 5.65 7.18
CA THR A 40 3.05 5.42 6.03
C THR A 40 2.37 4.48 5.04
N ILE A 41 2.75 4.59 3.78
CA ILE A 41 2.39 3.62 2.74
C ILE A 41 3.56 3.55 1.75
N SER A 42 3.83 2.38 1.18
CA SER A 42 4.92 2.21 0.23
C SER A 42 4.43 1.61 -1.09
N PHE A 43 5.23 1.83 -2.13
CA PHE A 43 5.07 1.17 -3.42
C PHE A 43 6.46 0.83 -3.94
N GLY A 44 6.65 -0.41 -4.39
CA GLY A 44 7.95 -0.86 -4.87
C GLY A 44 7.85 -2.15 -5.66
N PRO A 45 8.99 -2.81 -5.87
CA PRO A 45 9.00 -4.08 -6.61
C PRO A 45 8.17 -5.15 -5.90
N CYS A 46 7.61 -6.06 -6.69
CA CYS A 46 6.81 -7.17 -6.20
C CYS A 46 7.62 -8.03 -5.21
N SER A 47 7.01 -8.35 -4.08
CA SER A 47 7.64 -9.18 -3.05
C SER A 47 7.72 -10.65 -3.47
N GLU A 48 8.61 -11.38 -2.79
CA GLU A 48 8.74 -12.81 -2.99
C GLU A 48 7.44 -13.55 -2.70
N ALA A 49 6.72 -13.15 -1.65
CA ALA A 49 5.45 -13.76 -1.30
C ALA A 49 4.44 -13.70 -2.45
N ILE A 50 4.29 -12.53 -3.06
CA ILE A 50 3.36 -12.39 -4.19
C ILE A 50 3.86 -13.19 -5.41
N ARG A 51 5.14 -13.18 -5.68
CA ARG A 51 5.71 -13.99 -6.76
C ARG A 51 5.39 -15.48 -6.59
N GLN A 52 5.61 -16.01 -5.39
CA GLN A 52 5.32 -17.41 -5.09
C GLN A 52 3.84 -17.73 -5.24
N CYS A 53 2.98 -16.86 -4.71
CA CYS A 53 1.53 -17.07 -4.76
C CYS A 53 0.96 -17.00 -6.17
N THR A 54 1.63 -16.29 -7.09
CA THR A 54 1.13 -16.05 -8.44
C THR A 54 1.96 -16.73 -9.53
N ASN A 55 2.88 -17.62 -9.16
CA ASN A 55 3.79 -18.30 -10.10
C ASN A 55 4.51 -17.29 -11.01
N ASP A 56 5.02 -16.22 -10.42
CA ASP A 56 5.76 -15.13 -11.08
C ASP A 56 4.97 -14.34 -12.12
N LYS A 57 3.64 -14.49 -12.15
CA LYS A 57 2.82 -13.74 -13.10
C LYS A 57 2.83 -12.23 -12.83
N PHE A 58 3.07 -11.83 -11.59
CA PHE A 58 3.09 -10.41 -11.20
C PHE A 58 4.50 -9.87 -10.99
N SER A 59 5.52 -10.56 -11.49
CA SER A 59 6.91 -10.14 -11.23
C SER A 59 7.24 -8.73 -11.75
N ASN A 60 6.50 -8.23 -12.75
CA ASN A 60 6.67 -6.89 -13.29
C ASN A 60 5.60 -5.91 -12.80
N VAL A 61 4.75 -6.32 -11.87
CA VAL A 61 3.70 -5.46 -11.30
C VAL A 61 4.20 -4.93 -9.97
N GLY A 62 4.16 -3.62 -9.79
CA GLY A 62 4.56 -3.02 -8.52
C GLY A 62 3.60 -3.32 -7.39
N GLU A 63 4.12 -3.38 -6.19
CA GLU A 63 3.37 -3.76 -4.99
C GLU A 63 3.11 -2.56 -4.10
N LEU A 64 1.83 -2.37 -3.72
CA LEU A 64 1.41 -1.45 -2.70
C LEU A 64 1.53 -2.15 -1.35
N GLY A 65 2.23 -1.56 -0.40
CA GLY A 65 2.46 -2.22 0.88
C GLY A 65 2.81 -1.27 2.00
N SER A 66 3.20 -1.86 3.12
CA SER A 66 3.67 -1.15 4.30
C SER A 66 2.74 -0.03 4.76
N LEU A 67 1.42 -0.30 4.71
CA LEU A 67 0.44 0.66 5.24
C LEU A 67 0.37 0.51 6.75
N PHE A 68 0.89 1.51 7.46
CA PHE A 68 0.86 1.56 8.91
C PHE A 68 0.25 2.88 9.37
N ILE A 69 -0.67 2.81 10.32
CA ILE A 69 -1.25 3.98 10.97
C ILE A 69 -1.09 3.77 12.47
N LEU A 70 -0.56 4.76 13.18
CA LEU A 70 -0.44 4.69 14.63
C LEU A 70 -1.83 4.45 15.26
N PRO A 71 -1.93 3.60 16.30
CA PRO A 71 -3.24 3.22 16.87
C PRO A 71 -4.15 4.39 17.20
N LYS A 72 -3.64 5.45 17.81
CA LYS A 72 -4.47 6.59 18.18
C LYS A 72 -4.96 7.43 16.99
N TYR A 73 -4.41 7.17 15.80
CA TYR A 73 -4.80 7.86 14.56
C TYR A 73 -5.59 6.97 13.61
N GLN A 74 -5.88 5.74 13.99
CA GLN A 74 -6.69 4.84 13.18
C GLN A 74 -8.16 5.29 13.15
N ASP A 75 -8.90 4.83 12.14
CA ASP A 75 -10.32 5.14 11.93
C ASP A 75 -10.61 6.63 11.74
N LYS A 76 -9.63 7.38 11.25
CA LYS A 76 -9.77 8.83 10.96
C LYS A 76 -9.61 9.16 9.49
N GLY A 77 -9.55 8.14 8.62
CA GLY A 77 -9.42 8.33 7.18
C GLY A 77 -8.00 8.53 6.66
N ILE A 78 -6.99 8.47 7.53
CA ILE A 78 -5.60 8.68 7.12
C ILE A 78 -5.14 7.58 6.16
N GLY A 79 -5.46 6.32 6.45
CA GLY A 79 -5.11 5.20 5.58
C GLY A 79 -5.71 5.32 4.20
N SER A 80 -6.99 5.68 4.12
CA SER A 80 -7.67 5.88 2.84
C SER A 80 -7.04 7.02 2.06
N THR A 81 -6.69 8.12 2.72
CA THR A 81 -6.04 9.25 2.08
C THR A 81 -4.67 8.86 1.53
N LEU A 82 -3.87 8.12 2.30
CA LEU A 82 -2.56 7.64 1.83
C LEU A 82 -2.70 6.75 0.59
N ILE A 83 -3.67 5.85 0.59
CA ILE A 83 -3.92 4.97 -0.56
C ILE A 83 -4.31 5.79 -1.78
N GLU A 84 -5.24 6.72 -1.64
CA GLU A 84 -5.70 7.55 -2.74
C GLU A 84 -4.57 8.43 -3.31
N GLU A 85 -3.74 8.97 -2.44
CA GLU A 85 -2.59 9.78 -2.85
C GLU A 85 -1.54 8.94 -3.59
N MET A 86 -1.29 7.72 -3.11
CA MET A 86 -0.36 6.84 -3.80
C MET A 86 -0.90 6.46 -5.18
N ILE A 87 -2.17 6.12 -5.29
CA ILE A 87 -2.79 5.77 -6.58
C ILE A 87 -2.71 6.95 -7.54
N SER A 88 -3.00 8.16 -7.06
CA SER A 88 -2.89 9.37 -7.88
C SER A 88 -1.45 9.59 -8.38
N TYR A 89 -0.48 9.37 -7.51
CA TYR A 89 0.94 9.48 -7.87
C TYR A 89 1.30 8.47 -8.96
N LEU A 90 0.87 7.22 -8.83
CA LEU A 90 1.14 6.15 -9.79
C LEU A 90 0.47 6.44 -11.14
N GLU A 91 -0.76 6.91 -11.11
CA GLU A 91 -1.51 7.27 -12.33
C GLU A 91 -0.78 8.35 -13.12
N LYS A 92 -0.29 9.37 -12.45
CA LYS A 92 0.48 10.45 -13.09
C LYS A 92 1.77 9.97 -13.72
N ARG A 93 2.30 8.85 -13.26
CA ARG A 93 3.50 8.22 -13.79
C ARG A 93 3.23 7.18 -14.86
N GLY A 94 1.99 7.03 -15.28
CA GLY A 94 1.61 6.10 -16.33
C GLY A 94 1.51 4.65 -15.88
N ILE A 95 1.50 4.41 -14.57
CA ILE A 95 1.34 3.06 -14.02
C ILE A 95 -0.13 2.68 -14.09
N LYS A 96 -0.42 1.51 -14.64
CA LYS A 96 -1.79 1.09 -14.95
C LYS A 96 -2.37 0.10 -13.94
N GLU A 97 -1.54 -0.50 -13.12
CA GLU A 97 -2.00 -1.50 -12.16
C GLU A 97 -0.98 -1.67 -11.05
N PHE A 98 -1.44 -2.24 -9.95
CA PHE A 98 -0.59 -2.60 -8.82
C PHE A 98 -1.14 -3.87 -8.16
N CYS A 99 -0.32 -4.52 -7.38
CA CYS A 99 -0.74 -5.67 -6.59
C CYS A 99 -0.51 -5.41 -5.10
N LEU A 100 -1.16 -6.21 -4.28
CA LEU A 100 -0.94 -6.22 -2.84
C LEU A 100 -1.35 -7.57 -2.29
N ASP A 101 -0.91 -7.87 -1.09
CA ASP A 101 -1.30 -9.10 -0.40
C ASP A 101 -1.49 -8.85 1.09
N SER A 102 -2.11 -9.81 1.75
CA SER A 102 -2.24 -9.79 3.21
C SER A 102 -2.50 -11.19 3.75
N GLY A 103 -1.83 -11.49 4.87
CA GLY A 103 -2.07 -12.69 5.65
C GLY A 103 -2.94 -12.44 6.89
N TYR A 104 -3.36 -11.20 7.13
CA TYR A 104 -4.13 -10.83 8.32
C TYR A 104 -5.62 -10.71 7.98
N LYS A 105 -6.47 -11.40 8.76
CA LYS A 105 -7.91 -11.44 8.50
C LYS A 105 -8.58 -10.08 8.46
N ASP A 106 -8.23 -9.20 9.41
CA ASP A 106 -8.83 -7.87 9.44
C ASP A 106 -8.44 -7.02 8.23
N ALA A 107 -7.17 -7.09 7.83
CA ALA A 107 -6.71 -6.42 6.64
C ALA A 107 -7.36 -7.00 5.39
N GLN A 108 -7.49 -8.32 5.31
CA GLN A 108 -8.15 -8.98 4.19
C GLN A 108 -9.59 -8.48 4.01
N LYS A 109 -10.31 -8.31 5.11
CA LYS A 109 -11.68 -7.78 5.06
C LYS A 109 -11.71 -6.35 4.53
N ARG A 110 -10.77 -5.51 4.99
CA ARG A 110 -10.69 -4.12 4.51
C ARG A 110 -10.35 -4.07 3.02
N TRP A 111 -9.41 -4.88 2.57
CA TRP A 111 -9.04 -4.91 1.15
C TRP A 111 -10.17 -5.43 0.27
N CYS A 112 -10.93 -6.43 0.73
CA CYS A 112 -12.12 -6.89 0.01
C CYS A 112 -13.16 -5.79 -0.14
N ARG A 113 -13.37 -5.00 0.89
CA ARG A 113 -14.31 -3.87 0.81
C ARG A 113 -13.82 -2.78 -0.14
N LYS A 114 -12.53 -2.53 -0.18
CA LYS A 114 -11.96 -1.45 -0.98
C LYS A 114 -11.68 -1.86 -2.42
N PHE A 115 -11.15 -3.04 -2.63
CA PHE A 115 -10.68 -3.50 -3.94
C PHE A 115 -11.45 -4.68 -4.52
N GLY A 116 -12.44 -5.19 -3.80
CA GLY A 116 -13.23 -6.32 -4.25
C GLY A 116 -12.58 -7.67 -3.96
N ASN A 117 -12.96 -8.67 -4.73
CA ASN A 117 -12.47 -10.03 -4.51
C ASN A 117 -10.99 -10.15 -4.85
N PRO A 118 -10.23 -10.96 -4.08
CA PRO A 118 -8.83 -11.18 -4.39
C PRO A 118 -8.65 -11.94 -5.72
N TYR A 119 -7.50 -11.70 -6.33
CA TYR A 119 -7.09 -12.45 -7.52
C TYR A 119 -6.84 -13.92 -7.17
N LYS A 120 -6.23 -14.16 -6.00
CA LYS A 120 -5.91 -15.52 -5.56
C LYS A 120 -5.85 -15.61 -4.05
N ILE A 121 -6.25 -16.77 -3.53
CA ILE A 121 -6.11 -17.11 -2.11
C ILE A 121 -5.24 -18.36 -2.04
N VAL A 122 -4.12 -18.28 -1.32
CA VAL A 122 -3.24 -19.43 -1.09
C VAL A 122 -3.40 -19.85 0.36
N LYS A 123 -4.08 -20.98 0.55
CA LYS A 123 -4.38 -21.49 1.89
C LYS A 123 -3.11 -21.92 2.61
N ASP A 124 -3.06 -21.62 3.89
CA ASP A 124 -1.97 -22.02 4.78
C ASP A 124 -0.58 -21.55 4.31
N TYR A 125 -0.53 -20.47 3.52
CA TYR A 125 0.73 -20.00 2.96
C TYR A 125 1.73 -19.61 4.05
N TRP A 126 1.27 -18.85 5.04
CA TRP A 126 2.15 -18.36 6.11
C TRP A 126 2.32 -19.36 7.24
N ALA A 127 1.25 -20.07 7.58
CA ALA A 127 1.20 -21.09 8.64
C ALA A 127 -0.15 -21.80 8.56
N PRO A 128 -0.35 -22.93 9.23
CA PRO A 128 -1.66 -23.59 9.26
C PRO A 128 -2.75 -22.61 9.71
N GLY A 129 -3.79 -22.45 8.90
CA GLY A 129 -4.89 -21.53 9.15
C GLY A 129 -4.62 -20.08 8.79
N ILE A 130 -3.44 -19.77 8.26
CA ILE A 130 -3.08 -18.38 7.88
C ILE A 130 -2.86 -18.33 6.38
N ASP A 131 -3.92 -17.94 5.68
CA ASP A 131 -3.92 -17.85 4.22
C ASP A 131 -3.33 -16.53 3.76
N ASN A 132 -2.74 -16.53 2.56
CA ASN A 132 -2.35 -15.27 1.90
C ASN A 132 -3.36 -14.96 0.81
N MET A 133 -3.89 -13.75 0.81
CA MET A 133 -4.74 -13.24 -0.26
C MET A 133 -3.97 -12.22 -1.08
N VAL A 134 -4.07 -12.34 -2.40
CA VAL A 134 -3.38 -11.45 -3.36
C VAL A 134 -4.41 -10.74 -4.21
N TRP A 135 -4.27 -9.43 -4.35
CA TRP A 135 -5.12 -8.60 -5.22
C TRP A 135 -4.31 -8.05 -6.38
N LEU A 136 -4.97 -7.94 -7.53
CA LEU A 136 -4.48 -7.17 -8.66
C LEU A 136 -5.48 -6.05 -8.92
N CYS A 137 -5.01 -4.81 -8.84
CA CYS A 137 -5.87 -3.63 -8.92
C CYS A 137 -5.51 -2.79 -10.13
N LYS A 138 -6.52 -2.43 -10.93
CA LYS A 138 -6.34 -1.54 -12.09
C LYS A 138 -6.51 -0.09 -11.64
N ILE A 139 -5.70 0.78 -12.22
CA ILE A 139 -5.79 2.23 -11.97
C ILE A 139 -6.57 2.89 -13.09
#